data_176e1bf138621a107b59194345c2a276
#
_entry.id   176e1bf138621a107b59194345c2a276
#
_cell.length_a   1.000
_cell.length_b   1.000
_cell.length_c   1.000
_cell.angle_alpha   90.00
_cell.angle_beta   90.00
_cell.angle_gamma   90.00
#
_symmetry.space_group_name_H-M   'P 1'
#
loop_
_entity.id
_entity.type
_entity.pdbx_description
1 polymer ?
#
loop_
_entity_poly.entity_id
_entity_poly.type
_entity_poly.pdbx_seq_one_letter_code
_entity_poly.pdbx_strand_id
1 'polypeptide(L)'
;RIVEKEDVYLKHFYDSLTLTKVIDLKTCTNLLDFGTGAGFPGMVLKIFFPDLKVTLLDSNNKKIKFLTILQEMNVDNLELINTRVENLRNERLNYYDVVTARAVTNMPVLTELAMPLVKINGYFIAMKGSNEEEIEDGKFAIIKMHGIVEEINKFSLSKEAGMRNIVKVKKEKETLNTELRPYEKIIKKPLQKFNK
;
A
#
# COMPACT_ATOMS: atom_id res chain seq x y z
N ARG A 1 -5.63 6.30 -19.76
CA ARG A 1 -6.88 6.23 -18.97
C ARG A 1 -7.63 4.96 -19.37
N ILE A 2 -7.96 4.11 -18.39
CA ILE A 2 -8.75 2.89 -18.62
C ILE A 2 -10.22 3.32 -18.61
N VAL A 3 -10.95 3.06 -19.70
CA VAL A 3 -12.34 3.48 -19.87
C VAL A 3 -13.27 2.34 -20.32
N GLU A 4 -12.73 1.30 -20.96
CA GLU A 4 -13.50 0.11 -21.33
C GLU A 4 -13.96 -0.63 -20.08
N LYS A 5 -15.23 -1.07 -20.07
CA LYS A 5 -15.88 -1.65 -18.88
C LYS A 5 -15.16 -2.90 -18.38
N GLU A 6 -14.80 -3.80 -19.29
CA GLU A 6 -14.07 -5.04 -18.97
C GLU A 6 -12.70 -4.72 -18.37
N ASP A 7 -11.99 -3.74 -18.91
CA ASP A 7 -10.70 -3.29 -18.40
C ASP A 7 -10.80 -2.68 -17.01
N VAL A 8 -11.86 -1.93 -16.73
CA VAL A 8 -12.11 -1.38 -15.39
C VAL A 8 -12.32 -2.51 -14.39
N TYR A 9 -13.15 -3.50 -14.72
CA TYR A 9 -13.37 -4.65 -13.85
C TYR A 9 -12.08 -5.44 -13.61
N LEU A 10 -11.32 -5.72 -14.65
CA LEU A 10 -10.11 -6.52 -14.57
C LEU A 10 -8.96 -5.76 -13.89
N LYS A 11 -8.61 -4.57 -14.41
CA LYS A 11 -7.39 -3.83 -14.04
C LYS A 11 -7.56 -2.98 -12.77
N HIS A 12 -8.80 -2.77 -12.30
CA HIS A 12 -9.06 -2.05 -11.06
C HIS A 12 -9.70 -2.93 -10.00
N PHE A 13 -10.90 -3.50 -10.25
CA PHE A 13 -11.62 -4.25 -9.22
C PHE A 13 -10.97 -5.59 -8.92
N TYR A 14 -10.79 -6.44 -9.94
CA TYR A 14 -10.19 -7.76 -9.75
C TYR A 14 -8.73 -7.65 -9.30
N ASP A 15 -7.94 -6.76 -9.92
CA ASP A 15 -6.55 -6.50 -9.50
C ASP A 15 -6.47 -6.12 -8.01
N SER A 16 -7.39 -5.27 -7.51
CA SER A 16 -7.46 -4.91 -6.10
C SER A 16 -7.71 -6.11 -5.18
N LEU A 17 -8.58 -7.04 -5.58
CA LEU A 17 -8.89 -8.24 -4.82
C LEU A 17 -7.74 -9.24 -4.79
N THR A 18 -6.82 -9.18 -5.74
CA THR A 18 -5.65 -10.08 -5.75
C THR A 18 -4.76 -9.94 -4.52
N LEU A 19 -4.87 -8.84 -3.77
CA LEU A 19 -4.19 -8.67 -2.49
C LEU A 19 -4.53 -9.81 -1.51
N THR A 20 -5.74 -10.38 -1.58
CA THR A 20 -6.17 -11.50 -0.75
C THR A 20 -5.46 -12.82 -1.06
N LYS A 21 -4.65 -12.89 -2.12
CA LYS A 21 -3.81 -14.06 -2.41
C LYS A 21 -2.70 -14.26 -1.37
N VAL A 22 -2.28 -13.19 -0.68
CA VAL A 22 -1.15 -13.22 0.26
C VAL A 22 -1.58 -12.97 1.71
N ILE A 23 -2.83 -12.57 1.97
CA ILE A 23 -3.31 -12.31 3.32
C ILE A 23 -4.81 -12.54 3.44
N ASP A 24 -5.24 -13.11 4.56
CA ASP A 24 -6.65 -13.17 4.95
C ASP A 24 -7.04 -11.88 5.72
N LEU A 25 -7.74 -10.98 5.06
CA LEU A 25 -8.17 -9.71 5.64
C LEU A 25 -9.25 -9.86 6.71
N LYS A 26 -9.89 -11.02 6.86
CA LYS A 26 -10.83 -11.30 7.97
C LYS A 26 -10.13 -11.36 9.32
N THR A 27 -8.83 -11.60 9.33
CA THR A 27 -8.00 -11.63 10.55
C THR A 27 -7.43 -10.26 10.92
N CYS A 28 -7.66 -9.24 10.08
CA CYS A 28 -7.13 -7.89 10.25
C CYS A 28 -8.22 -6.96 10.81
N THR A 29 -7.81 -6.02 11.67
CA THR A 29 -8.72 -5.01 12.23
C THR A 29 -8.72 -3.74 11.41
N ASN A 30 -7.54 -3.29 10.95
CA ASN A 30 -7.39 -2.03 10.24
C ASN A 30 -6.40 -2.13 9.07
N LEU A 31 -6.71 -1.40 8.00
CA LEU A 31 -5.90 -1.33 6.79
C LEU A 31 -5.75 0.13 6.35
N LEU A 32 -4.54 0.51 5.97
CA LEU A 32 -4.25 1.76 5.27
C LEU A 32 -3.95 1.49 3.80
N ASP A 33 -4.64 2.19 2.91
CA ASP A 33 -4.29 2.32 1.49
C ASP A 33 -3.84 3.75 1.23
N PHE A 34 -2.55 3.97 1.00
CA PHE A 34 -2.02 5.31 0.74
C PHE A 34 -1.67 5.52 -0.73
N GLY A 35 -1.93 6.74 -1.20
CA GLY A 35 -1.94 7.04 -2.63
C GLY A 35 -3.10 6.35 -3.33
N THR A 36 -4.21 6.20 -2.62
CA THR A 36 -5.37 5.38 -3.01
C THR A 36 -6.02 5.80 -4.35
N GLY A 37 -5.81 7.03 -4.76
CA GLY A 37 -6.36 7.53 -6.02
C GLY A 37 -7.89 7.56 -6.02
N ALA A 38 -8.49 6.78 -6.91
CA ALA A 38 -9.94 6.61 -6.98
C ALA A 38 -10.46 5.52 -6.01
N GLY A 39 -9.66 5.14 -5.00
CA GLY A 39 -10.03 4.14 -3.99
C GLY A 39 -9.53 2.73 -4.28
N PHE A 40 -8.45 2.58 -5.05
CA PHE A 40 -7.91 1.26 -5.42
C PHE A 40 -6.54 1.02 -4.80
N PRO A 41 -6.35 -0.07 -4.03
CA PRO A 41 -7.28 -1.18 -3.78
C PRO A 41 -8.28 -0.96 -2.63
N GLY A 42 -8.09 0.03 -1.75
CA GLY A 42 -8.71 0.10 -0.45
C GLY A 42 -10.23 0.12 -0.43
N MET A 43 -10.90 0.88 -1.32
CA MET A 43 -12.37 0.92 -1.39
C MET A 43 -12.96 -0.43 -1.82
N VAL A 44 -12.30 -1.11 -2.78
CA VAL A 44 -12.74 -2.44 -3.22
C VAL A 44 -12.63 -3.44 -2.05
N LEU A 45 -11.50 -3.43 -1.35
CA LEU A 45 -11.30 -4.28 -0.17
C LEU A 45 -12.35 -3.97 0.91
N LYS A 46 -12.66 -2.69 1.13
CA LYS A 46 -13.70 -2.26 2.08
C LYS A 46 -15.08 -2.83 1.76
N ILE A 47 -15.46 -2.83 0.49
CA ILE A 47 -16.75 -3.38 0.05
C ILE A 47 -16.82 -4.89 0.28
N PHE A 48 -15.73 -5.62 0.03
CA PHE A 48 -15.68 -7.08 0.20
C PHE A 48 -15.46 -7.52 1.65
N PHE A 49 -14.89 -6.65 2.50
CA PHE A 49 -14.62 -6.90 3.92
C PHE A 49 -15.23 -5.78 4.77
N PRO A 50 -16.57 -5.79 4.97
CA PRO A 50 -17.28 -4.68 5.59
C PRO A 50 -16.91 -4.43 7.07
N ASP A 51 -16.40 -5.42 7.78
CA ASP A 51 -15.96 -5.26 9.18
C ASP A 51 -14.56 -4.64 9.31
N LEU A 52 -13.74 -4.70 8.24
CA LEU A 52 -12.41 -4.12 8.21
C LEU A 52 -12.49 -2.58 8.29
N LYS A 53 -11.74 -1.98 9.20
CA LYS A 53 -11.54 -0.52 9.23
C LYS A 53 -10.55 -0.15 8.14
N VAL A 54 -10.97 0.63 7.16
CA VAL A 54 -10.12 1.05 6.05
C VAL A 54 -9.89 2.55 6.09
N THR A 55 -8.62 2.94 6.06
CA THR A 55 -8.19 4.32 5.88
C THR A 55 -7.70 4.51 4.44
N LEU A 56 -8.33 5.41 3.69
CA LEU A 56 -7.90 5.81 2.36
C LEU A 56 -7.21 7.17 2.45
N LEU A 57 -5.95 7.21 2.05
CA LEU A 57 -5.13 8.42 2.08
C LEU A 57 -4.68 8.80 0.68
N ASP A 58 -4.90 10.06 0.32
CA ASP A 58 -4.32 10.66 -0.88
C ASP A 58 -4.02 12.16 -0.62
N SER A 59 -2.91 12.64 -1.16
CA SER A 59 -2.56 14.07 -1.07
C SER A 59 -3.39 14.96 -2.01
N ASN A 60 -4.07 14.38 -2.97
CA ASN A 60 -4.91 15.10 -3.94
C ASN A 60 -6.34 15.28 -3.43
N ASN A 61 -6.67 16.51 -3.04
CA ASN A 61 -7.99 16.86 -2.52
C ASN A 61 -9.16 16.50 -3.47
N LYS A 62 -8.97 16.58 -4.79
CA LYS A 62 -10.03 16.22 -5.76
C LYS A 62 -10.38 14.72 -5.68
N LYS A 63 -9.38 13.86 -5.43
CA LYS A 63 -9.59 12.43 -5.25
C LYS A 63 -10.31 12.12 -3.95
N ILE A 64 -9.93 12.77 -2.85
CA ILE A 64 -10.60 12.62 -1.56
C ILE A 64 -12.05 13.10 -1.63
N LYS A 65 -12.34 14.25 -2.27
CA LYS A 65 -13.72 14.71 -2.49
C LYS A 65 -14.57 13.69 -3.27
N PHE A 66 -14.00 13.04 -4.29
CA PHE A 66 -14.67 11.95 -5.00
C PHE A 66 -14.99 10.78 -4.06
N LEU A 67 -14.03 10.37 -3.23
CA LEU A 67 -14.21 9.28 -2.26
C LEU A 67 -15.23 9.63 -1.17
N THR A 68 -15.35 10.91 -0.78
CA THR A 68 -16.39 11.38 0.17
C THR A 68 -17.79 11.12 -0.39
N ILE A 69 -18.01 11.38 -1.68
CA ILE A 69 -19.30 11.07 -2.33
C ILE A 69 -19.61 9.56 -2.27
N LEU A 70 -18.60 8.72 -2.45
CA LEU A 70 -18.79 7.26 -2.33
C LEU A 70 -19.05 6.83 -0.87
N GLN A 71 -18.43 7.47 0.10
CA GLN A 71 -18.63 7.21 1.52
C GLN A 71 -20.08 7.52 1.96
N GLU A 72 -20.67 8.59 1.41
CA GLU A 72 -22.08 8.97 1.66
C GLU A 72 -23.09 7.91 1.21
N MET A 73 -22.66 6.91 0.43
CA MET A 73 -23.48 5.73 0.08
C MET A 73 -23.52 4.66 1.19
N ASN A 74 -23.39 5.06 2.46
CA ASN A 74 -23.41 4.20 3.66
C ASN A 74 -22.28 3.17 3.73
N VAL A 75 -21.05 3.63 3.52
CA VAL A 75 -19.86 2.80 3.74
C VAL A 75 -19.33 3.04 5.16
N ASP A 76 -19.68 2.17 6.09
CA ASP A 76 -19.22 2.24 7.48
C ASP A 76 -17.73 1.86 7.61
N ASN A 77 -17.09 2.23 8.74
CA ASN A 77 -15.70 1.90 9.05
C ASN A 77 -14.70 2.34 7.96
N LEU A 78 -15.00 3.44 7.26
CA LEU A 78 -14.16 4.05 6.25
C LEU A 78 -13.69 5.43 6.72
N GLU A 79 -12.38 5.63 6.76
CA GLU A 79 -11.76 6.92 7.06
C GLU A 79 -11.08 7.49 5.81
N LEU A 80 -11.32 8.76 5.51
CA LEU A 80 -10.72 9.47 4.40
C LEU A 80 -9.75 10.53 4.92
N ILE A 81 -8.49 10.49 4.49
CA ILE A 81 -7.46 11.44 4.93
C ILE A 81 -6.85 12.15 3.73
N ASN A 82 -6.96 13.49 3.71
CA ASN A 82 -6.32 14.32 2.70
C ASN A 82 -5.00 14.87 3.24
N THR A 83 -3.95 14.09 3.12
CA THR A 83 -2.59 14.51 3.50
C THR A 83 -1.54 13.70 2.74
N ARG A 84 -0.28 14.03 2.93
CA ARG A 84 0.84 13.22 2.45
C ARG A 84 1.16 12.15 3.48
N VAL A 85 1.57 10.95 3.02
CA VAL A 85 1.83 9.80 3.89
C VAL A 85 2.92 10.07 4.92
N GLU A 86 3.91 10.88 4.58
CA GLU A 86 4.97 11.26 5.52
C GLU A 86 4.48 12.07 6.72
N ASN A 87 3.38 12.80 6.59
CA ASN A 87 2.77 13.52 7.71
C ASN A 87 2.03 12.54 8.63
N LEU A 88 1.32 11.56 8.05
CA LEU A 88 0.58 10.56 8.84
C LEU A 88 1.49 9.73 9.74
N ARG A 89 2.75 9.51 9.35
CA ARG A 89 3.72 8.75 10.17
C ARG A 89 3.92 9.32 11.58
N ASN A 90 3.81 10.65 11.73
CA ASN A 90 3.97 11.30 13.02
C ASN A 90 2.78 11.03 13.98
N GLU A 91 1.61 10.75 13.43
CA GLU A 91 0.37 10.55 14.18
C GLU A 91 0.04 9.08 14.41
N ARG A 92 0.44 8.20 13.45
CA ARG A 92 0.06 6.78 13.42
C ARG A 92 1.25 5.84 13.23
N LEU A 93 2.33 6.11 13.96
CA LEU A 93 3.50 5.23 13.99
C LEU A 93 3.11 3.85 14.54
N ASN A 94 3.52 2.76 13.86
CA ASN A 94 3.28 1.36 14.26
C ASN A 94 1.79 1.05 14.53
N TYR A 95 0.88 1.54 13.70
CA TYR A 95 -0.55 1.52 13.99
C TYR A 95 -1.36 0.47 13.20
N TYR A 96 -1.10 0.31 11.91
CA TYR A 96 -1.95 -0.50 11.03
C TYR A 96 -1.55 -1.98 11.00
N ASP A 97 -2.54 -2.88 10.97
CA ASP A 97 -2.34 -4.32 10.71
C ASP A 97 -1.77 -4.54 9.31
N VAL A 98 -2.34 -3.80 8.34
CA VAL A 98 -1.94 -3.85 6.94
C VAL A 98 -1.78 -2.44 6.40
N VAL A 99 -0.65 -2.19 5.75
CA VAL A 99 -0.44 -1.01 4.91
C VAL A 99 -0.27 -1.48 3.49
N THR A 100 -1.03 -0.91 2.55
CA THR A 100 -0.90 -1.24 1.13
C THR A 100 -0.73 0.02 0.28
N ALA A 101 -0.15 -0.15 -0.89
CA ALA A 101 -0.05 0.88 -1.90
C ALA A 101 0.05 0.26 -3.29
N ARG A 102 -0.55 0.92 -4.28
CA ARG A 102 -0.51 0.53 -5.69
C ARG A 102 -0.09 1.72 -6.57
N ALA A 103 0.92 1.52 -7.41
CA ALA A 103 1.37 2.51 -8.40
C ALA A 103 1.74 3.89 -7.83
N VAL A 104 2.36 3.94 -6.64
CA VAL A 104 2.73 5.21 -5.97
C VAL A 104 4.16 5.63 -6.32
N THR A 105 5.15 4.77 -6.05
CA THR A 105 6.58 5.05 -6.27
C THR A 105 7.39 3.75 -6.31
N ASN A 106 8.72 3.83 -6.50
CA ASN A 106 9.60 2.67 -6.47
C ASN A 106 9.68 2.02 -5.08
N MET A 107 10.09 0.75 -5.04
CA MET A 107 10.06 -0.08 -3.83
C MET A 107 10.89 0.46 -2.65
N PRO A 108 12.13 0.96 -2.83
CA PRO A 108 12.90 1.55 -1.74
C PRO A 108 12.18 2.72 -1.05
N VAL A 109 11.71 3.69 -1.83
CA VAL A 109 10.95 4.85 -1.33
C VAL A 109 9.64 4.41 -0.69
N LEU A 110 8.91 3.51 -1.36
CA LEU A 110 7.63 3.00 -0.89
C LEU A 110 7.76 2.32 0.47
N THR A 111 8.82 1.54 0.67
CA THR A 111 9.12 0.86 1.93
C THR A 111 9.37 1.85 3.07
N GLU A 112 10.18 2.90 2.85
CA GLU A 112 10.45 3.91 3.87
C GLU A 112 9.20 4.73 4.25
N LEU A 113 8.24 4.85 3.35
CA LEU A 113 6.97 5.53 3.62
C LEU A 113 5.96 4.63 4.33
N ALA A 114 5.90 3.35 3.97
CA ALA A 114 4.91 2.39 4.45
C ALA A 114 5.26 1.77 5.80
N MET A 115 6.49 1.25 5.94
CA MET A 115 6.90 0.45 7.08
C MET A 115 6.76 1.13 8.45
N PRO A 116 6.99 2.45 8.60
CA PRO A 116 6.74 3.14 9.87
C PRO A 116 5.28 3.06 10.34
N LEU A 117 4.32 2.94 9.43
CA LEU A 117 2.89 2.89 9.73
C LEU A 117 2.40 1.49 10.11
N VAL A 118 3.16 0.44 9.73
CA VAL A 118 2.84 -0.96 10.04
C VAL A 118 3.14 -1.24 11.50
N LYS A 119 2.22 -1.86 12.23
CA LYS A 119 2.48 -2.35 13.60
C LYS A 119 3.40 -3.57 13.60
N ILE A 120 3.99 -3.89 14.74
CA ILE A 120 4.77 -5.12 14.91
C ILE A 120 3.88 -6.34 14.59
N ASN A 121 4.44 -7.31 13.88
CA ASN A 121 3.75 -8.48 13.31
C ASN A 121 2.66 -8.15 12.26
N GLY A 122 2.48 -6.88 11.90
CA GLY A 122 1.65 -6.47 10.77
C GLY A 122 2.40 -6.57 9.44
N TYR A 123 1.73 -6.15 8.36
CA TYR A 123 2.23 -6.36 7.00
C TYR A 123 2.19 -5.09 6.16
N PHE A 124 3.28 -4.86 5.45
CA PHE A 124 3.26 -4.00 4.28
C PHE A 124 3.08 -4.86 3.03
N ILE A 125 2.06 -4.57 2.22
CA ILE A 125 1.75 -5.28 0.98
C ILE A 125 1.85 -4.33 -0.19
N ALA A 126 2.92 -4.47 -0.99
CA ALA A 126 3.14 -3.66 -2.18
C ALA A 126 2.57 -4.36 -3.42
N MET A 127 1.65 -3.69 -4.12
CA MET A 127 1.10 -4.17 -5.40
C MET A 127 1.92 -3.57 -6.54
N LYS A 128 2.70 -4.42 -7.23
CA LYS A 128 3.66 -4.03 -8.26
C LYS A 128 3.36 -4.68 -9.61
N GLY A 129 3.88 -4.06 -10.67
CA GLY A 129 3.91 -4.64 -12.01
C GLY A 129 4.99 -5.71 -12.16
N SER A 130 5.45 -5.95 -13.39
CA SER A 130 6.39 -7.02 -13.74
C SER A 130 7.86 -6.74 -13.40
N ASN A 131 8.22 -5.54 -12.97
CA ASN A 131 9.62 -5.17 -12.73
C ASN A 131 10.17 -5.81 -11.44
N GLU A 132 10.95 -6.88 -11.60
CA GLU A 132 11.56 -7.61 -10.49
C GLU A 132 12.79 -6.91 -9.93
N GLU A 133 13.55 -6.17 -10.75
CA GLU A 133 14.72 -5.41 -10.29
C GLU A 133 14.32 -4.38 -9.24
N GLU A 134 13.17 -3.74 -9.42
CA GLU A 134 12.63 -2.80 -8.46
C GLU A 134 12.37 -3.43 -7.09
N ILE A 135 11.95 -4.70 -7.07
CA ILE A 135 11.70 -5.45 -5.82
C ILE A 135 13.04 -5.78 -5.14
N GLU A 136 14.04 -6.20 -5.91
CA GLU A 136 15.39 -6.47 -5.39
C GLU A 136 16.01 -5.20 -4.79
N ASP A 137 15.90 -4.06 -5.46
CA ASP A 137 16.36 -2.77 -4.96
C ASP A 137 15.71 -2.39 -3.62
N GLY A 138 14.47 -2.81 -3.41
CA GLY A 138 13.71 -2.56 -2.18
C GLY A 138 14.18 -3.37 -0.97
N LYS A 139 14.87 -4.50 -1.15
CA LYS A 139 15.23 -5.42 -0.06
C LYS A 139 16.07 -4.75 1.03
N PHE A 140 17.00 -3.89 0.65
CA PHE A 140 17.83 -3.17 1.63
C PHE A 140 16.98 -2.22 2.50
N ALA A 141 16.05 -1.49 1.89
CA ALA A 141 15.13 -0.63 2.64
C ALA A 141 14.24 -1.45 3.58
N ILE A 142 13.72 -2.61 3.11
CA ILE A 142 12.90 -3.51 3.93
C ILE A 142 13.63 -3.92 5.20
N ILE A 143 14.88 -4.40 5.08
CA ILE A 143 15.70 -4.82 6.23
C ILE A 143 15.98 -3.62 7.16
N LYS A 144 16.32 -2.46 6.61
CA LYS A 144 16.61 -1.24 7.38
C LYS A 144 15.38 -0.71 8.12
N MET A 145 14.18 -0.96 7.59
CA MET A 145 12.92 -0.58 8.20
C MET A 145 12.28 -1.73 9.01
N HIS A 146 13.11 -2.67 9.48
CA HIS A 146 12.72 -3.79 10.35
C HIS A 146 11.70 -4.76 9.73
N GLY A 147 11.74 -4.91 8.42
CA GLY A 147 10.88 -5.85 7.71
C GLY A 147 11.63 -7.07 7.19
N ILE A 148 10.88 -8.13 6.93
CA ILE A 148 11.32 -9.31 6.18
C ILE A 148 10.33 -9.60 5.06
N VAL A 149 10.84 -9.91 3.87
CA VAL A 149 10.00 -10.38 2.77
C VAL A 149 9.52 -11.79 3.09
N GLU A 150 8.24 -11.94 3.39
CA GLU A 150 7.63 -13.23 3.71
C GLU A 150 7.20 -13.96 2.44
N GLU A 151 6.67 -13.22 1.46
CA GLU A 151 6.17 -13.80 0.21
C GLU A 151 6.28 -12.80 -0.95
N ILE A 152 6.59 -13.29 -2.15
CA ILE A 152 6.42 -12.59 -3.42
C ILE A 152 5.51 -13.45 -4.29
N ASN A 153 4.25 -13.05 -4.44
CA ASN A 153 3.27 -13.76 -5.26
C ASN A 153 3.27 -13.17 -6.67
N LYS A 154 3.73 -13.97 -7.64
CA LYS A 154 3.82 -13.59 -9.05
C LYS A 154 2.73 -14.29 -9.84
N PHE A 155 1.96 -13.53 -10.61
CA PHE A 155 0.90 -14.10 -11.45
C PHE A 155 0.59 -13.20 -12.65
N SER A 156 -0.04 -13.79 -13.66
CA SER A 156 -0.62 -13.03 -14.78
C SER A 156 -2.04 -12.61 -14.40
N LEU A 157 -2.33 -11.31 -14.51
CA LEU A 157 -3.70 -10.82 -14.31
C LEU A 157 -4.60 -11.25 -15.48
N SER A 158 -4.09 -11.07 -16.70
CA SER A 158 -4.57 -11.66 -17.96
C SER A 158 -3.45 -11.56 -19.00
N LYS A 159 -3.65 -12.14 -20.19
CA LYS A 159 -2.67 -12.01 -21.30
C LYS A 159 -2.40 -10.55 -21.66
N GLU A 160 -3.45 -9.70 -21.65
CA GLU A 160 -3.38 -8.28 -22.06
C GLU A 160 -3.03 -7.35 -20.88
N ALA A 161 -3.44 -7.70 -19.67
CA ALA A 161 -3.16 -6.87 -18.48
C ALA A 161 -1.77 -7.13 -17.87
N GLY A 162 -1.09 -8.20 -18.28
CA GLY A 162 0.28 -8.50 -17.94
C GLY A 162 0.50 -9.05 -16.53
N MET A 163 1.78 -9.16 -16.17
CA MET A 163 2.23 -9.74 -14.89
C MET A 163 2.01 -8.78 -13.72
N ARG A 164 1.78 -9.36 -12.56
CA ARG A 164 1.70 -8.69 -11.25
C ARG A 164 2.63 -9.38 -10.27
N ASN A 165 3.17 -8.57 -9.37
CA ASN A 165 3.92 -8.99 -8.20
C ASN A 165 3.25 -8.39 -6.97
N ILE A 166 2.84 -9.24 -6.03
CA ILE A 166 2.40 -8.79 -4.71
C ILE A 166 3.52 -9.15 -3.73
N VAL A 167 4.14 -8.14 -3.15
CA VAL A 167 5.23 -8.30 -2.19
C VAL A 167 4.69 -8.14 -0.78
N LYS A 168 4.70 -9.22 0.00
CA LYS A 168 4.29 -9.24 1.40
C LYS A 168 5.51 -9.11 2.30
N VAL A 169 5.56 -8.03 3.05
CA VAL A 169 6.63 -7.72 3.99
C VAL A 169 6.07 -7.74 5.40
N LYS A 170 6.59 -8.61 6.26
CA LYS A 170 6.25 -8.65 7.67
C LYS A 170 7.09 -7.64 8.45
N LYS A 171 6.48 -6.94 9.40
CA LYS A 171 7.17 -6.07 10.34
C LYS A 171 7.63 -6.86 11.56
N GLU A 172 8.93 -6.88 11.84
CA GLU A 172 9.51 -7.66 12.94
C GLU A 172 9.79 -6.84 14.19
N LYS A 173 9.98 -5.52 14.03
CA LYS A 173 10.33 -4.62 15.13
C LYS A 173 9.67 -3.25 14.93
N GLU A 174 9.31 -2.58 16.01
CA GLU A 174 8.78 -1.21 15.95
C GLU A 174 9.76 -0.23 15.32
N THR A 175 9.23 0.73 14.59
CA THR A 175 9.99 1.88 14.11
C THR A 175 9.98 2.96 15.20
N LEU A 176 11.14 3.53 15.48
CA LEU A 176 11.28 4.66 16.40
C LEU A 176 11.17 6.00 15.63
N ASN A 177 10.69 7.04 16.29
CA ASN A 177 10.63 8.38 15.68
C ASN A 177 12.00 8.87 15.18
N THR A 178 13.08 8.50 15.86
CA THR A 178 14.46 8.83 15.48
C THR A 178 14.93 8.17 14.18
N GLU A 179 14.24 7.15 13.72
CA GLU A 179 14.53 6.44 12.47
C GLU A 179 13.81 7.06 11.26
N LEU A 180 12.82 7.95 11.51
CA LEU A 180 12.07 8.61 10.45
C LEU A 180 12.95 9.62 9.71
N ARG A 181 13.12 9.38 8.42
CA ARG A 181 13.86 10.31 7.54
C ARG A 181 12.91 11.36 6.94
N PRO A 182 13.35 12.62 6.77
CA PRO A 182 12.59 13.63 6.04
C PRO A 182 12.27 13.16 4.61
N TYR A 183 11.07 13.49 4.12
CA TYR A 183 10.60 13.06 2.79
C TYR A 183 11.59 13.41 1.66
N GLU A 184 12.12 14.62 1.67
CA GLU A 184 13.11 15.05 0.67
C GLU A 184 14.37 14.18 0.65
N LYS A 185 14.80 13.71 1.83
CA LYS A 185 15.96 12.79 1.94
C LYS A 185 15.61 11.41 1.40
N ILE A 186 14.39 10.93 1.65
CA ILE A 186 13.89 9.64 1.13
C ILE A 186 13.90 9.66 -0.40
N ILE A 187 13.36 10.72 -1.01
CA ILE A 187 13.28 10.84 -2.47
C ILE A 187 14.66 11.01 -3.11
N LYS A 188 15.52 11.87 -2.54
CA LYS A 188 16.85 12.14 -3.13
C LYS A 188 17.85 10.99 -2.96
N LYS A 189 17.74 10.26 -1.85
CA LYS A 189 18.66 9.16 -1.49
C LYS A 189 17.87 8.07 -0.76
N PRO A 190 17.05 7.28 -1.47
CA PRO A 190 16.34 6.16 -0.86
C PRO A 190 17.31 5.13 -0.28
N LEU A 191 16.83 4.35 0.68
CA LEU A 191 17.59 3.26 1.27
C LEU A 191 17.75 2.12 0.23
N GLN A 192 18.87 2.10 -0.46
CA GLN A 192 19.24 1.04 -1.42
C GLN A 192 20.70 0.70 -1.29
N LYS A 193 21.09 -0.52 -1.65
CA LYS A 193 22.51 -0.85 -1.78
C LYS A 193 23.05 -0.07 -2.97
N PHE A 194 24.07 0.75 -2.75
CA PHE A 194 24.86 1.26 -3.86
C PHE A 194 25.68 0.08 -4.41
N ASN A 195 25.35 -0.38 -5.61
CA ASN A 195 26.29 -1.19 -6.36
C ASN A 195 27.50 -0.29 -6.65
N LYS A 196 28.62 -0.59 -6.01
CA LYS A 196 29.93 0.00 -6.34
C LYS A 196 30.43 -0.57 -7.65
#